data_bf4601b19ce77766543763d24dc5eb54
#
_entry.id   bf4601b19ce77766543763d24dc5eb54
#
_cell.length_a   1.000
_cell.length_b   1.000
_cell.length_c   1.000
_cell.angle_alpha   90.00
_cell.angle_beta   90.00
_cell.angle_gamma   90.00
#
_symmetry.space_group_name_H-M   'P 1'
#
loop_
_entity.id
_entity.type
_entity.pdbx_description
1 polymer ?
#
loop_
_entity_poly.entity_id
_entity_poly.type
_entity_poly.pdbx_seq_one_letter_code
_entity_poly.pdbx_strand_id
1 'polypeptide(L)'
;LGLSPSALSRRIGNLEEFVGKKLFTRARQSMQLTDDGHAFFEAVNPQLEALARAVESQSENLSLLRLRLGVLPLFGTQRLFPKLGELRERHPLLHIDIDTGAHLEDRVGDVLDAAIILSRGPSRGLHAVRLDYNKVHAICNRDLADTLGSTPDRDLLARQTFLIHNELPESFTAWRAEIGFADLEPAAIDHFDSGQIMLEAAAQGLGIAIMHDDHMRRAADSRLATLFEVAVESPYSYWFVCKPTALEERPVRLFHDWLVKAGL
;
A
#
# COMPACT_ATOMS: atom_id res chain seq x y z
N LEU A 1 16.77 -20.07 15.18
CA LEU A 1 17.75 -19.67 16.21
C LEU A 1 18.39 -20.86 16.94
N GLY A 2 17.94 -22.13 16.74
CA GLY A 2 18.51 -23.34 17.36
C GLY A 2 18.53 -23.36 18.90
N LEU A 3 17.72 -22.50 19.55
CA LEU A 3 17.63 -22.42 21.00
C LEU A 3 16.52 -23.34 21.54
N SER A 4 16.78 -24.04 22.65
CA SER A 4 15.72 -24.74 23.36
C SER A 4 14.73 -23.75 24.01
N PRO A 5 13.47 -24.14 24.25
CA PRO A 5 12.48 -23.28 24.91
C PRO A 5 12.94 -22.75 26.29
N SER A 6 13.70 -23.55 27.03
CA SER A 6 14.26 -23.15 28.33
C SER A 6 15.36 -22.09 28.19
N ALA A 7 16.23 -22.22 27.18
CA ALA A 7 17.29 -21.24 26.90
C ALA A 7 16.67 -19.90 26.45
N LEU A 8 15.60 -19.93 25.64
CA LEU A 8 14.89 -18.73 25.22
C LEU A 8 14.23 -18.03 26.41
N SER A 9 13.49 -18.78 27.25
CA SER A 9 12.87 -18.23 28.47
C SER A 9 13.89 -17.58 29.41
N ARG A 10 15.07 -18.17 29.57
CA ARG A 10 16.14 -17.60 30.41
C ARG A 10 16.67 -16.28 29.81
N ARG A 11 16.88 -16.21 28.49
CA ARG A 11 17.35 -14.98 27.82
C ARG A 11 16.32 -13.85 27.93
N ILE A 12 15.04 -14.16 27.76
CA ILE A 12 13.95 -13.19 27.94
C ILE A 12 13.94 -12.71 29.41
N GLY A 13 14.04 -13.61 30.40
CA GLY A 13 14.11 -13.22 31.80
C GLY A 13 15.27 -12.28 32.12
N ASN A 14 16.46 -12.56 31.58
CA ASN A 14 17.62 -11.69 31.76
C ASN A 14 17.42 -10.30 31.11
N LEU A 15 16.75 -10.24 29.93
CA LEU A 15 16.44 -8.98 29.26
C LEU A 15 15.40 -8.17 30.09
N GLU A 16 14.34 -8.80 30.57
CA GLU A 16 13.34 -8.18 31.44
C GLU A 16 13.96 -7.64 32.73
N GLU A 17 14.88 -8.39 33.35
CA GLU A 17 15.61 -7.96 34.52
C GLU A 17 16.50 -6.75 34.23
N PHE A 18 17.21 -6.74 33.09
CA PHE A 18 18.05 -5.63 32.66
C PHE A 18 17.23 -4.36 32.36
N VAL A 19 16.09 -4.50 31.67
CA VAL A 19 15.20 -3.38 31.33
C VAL A 19 14.37 -2.93 32.54
N GLY A 20 14.21 -3.77 33.54
CA GLY A 20 13.39 -3.49 34.75
C GLY A 20 11.89 -3.58 34.49
N LYS A 21 11.45 -4.18 33.38
CA LYS A 21 10.05 -4.27 32.97
C LYS A 21 9.71 -5.66 32.44
N LYS A 22 8.47 -6.09 32.64
CA LYS A 22 7.96 -7.31 31.99
C LYS A 22 7.58 -7.01 30.53
N LEU A 23 8.28 -7.65 29.61
CA LEU A 23 8.07 -7.47 28.16
C LEU A 23 7.12 -8.54 27.60
N PHE A 24 7.00 -9.68 28.26
CA PHE A 24 6.13 -10.79 27.83
C PHE A 24 5.19 -11.23 28.92
N THR A 25 3.96 -11.58 28.54
CA THR A 25 2.98 -12.27 29.37
C THR A 25 2.72 -13.68 28.86
N ARG A 26 2.41 -14.61 29.79
CA ARG A 26 2.03 -15.98 29.43
C ARG A 26 0.49 -16.05 29.31
N ALA A 27 -0.03 -16.16 28.11
CA ALA A 27 -1.38 -16.64 27.88
C ALA A 27 -1.37 -18.18 27.82
N ARG A 28 -2.50 -18.82 28.10
CA ARG A 28 -2.63 -20.29 28.32
C ARG A 28 -1.92 -21.20 27.31
N GLN A 29 -1.58 -20.72 26.10
CA GLN A 29 -0.87 -21.49 25.04
C GLN A 29 0.11 -20.65 24.20
N SER A 30 0.31 -19.36 24.50
CA SER A 30 1.21 -18.48 23.72
C SER A 30 1.88 -17.45 24.63
N MET A 31 3.05 -16.98 24.21
CA MET A 31 3.68 -15.77 24.76
C MET A 31 3.18 -14.57 23.95
N GLN A 32 2.78 -13.52 24.64
CA GLN A 32 2.36 -12.25 24.02
C GLN A 32 3.19 -11.10 24.61
N LEU A 33 3.43 -10.07 23.82
CA LEU A 33 4.05 -8.85 24.31
C LEU A 33 3.08 -8.14 25.29
N THR A 34 3.62 -7.53 26.31
CA THR A 34 2.95 -6.53 27.14
C THR A 34 2.96 -5.17 26.43
N ASP A 35 2.25 -4.16 26.95
CA ASP A 35 2.34 -2.79 26.43
C ASP A 35 3.78 -2.26 26.51
N ASP A 36 4.48 -2.51 27.62
CA ASP A 36 5.91 -2.20 27.73
C ASP A 36 6.77 -3.00 26.75
N GLY A 37 6.37 -4.24 26.45
CA GLY A 37 7.02 -5.10 25.45
C GLY A 37 6.85 -4.56 24.05
N HIS A 38 5.66 -4.08 23.68
CA HIS A 38 5.40 -3.42 22.40
C HIS A 38 6.22 -2.13 22.25
N ALA A 39 6.17 -1.25 23.26
CA ALA A 39 6.95 -0.02 23.24
C ALA A 39 8.47 -0.28 23.15
N PHE A 40 8.96 -1.30 23.87
CA PHE A 40 10.36 -1.70 23.79
C PHE A 40 10.73 -2.26 22.41
N PHE A 41 9.89 -3.11 21.84
CA PHE A 41 10.10 -3.68 20.51
C PHE A 41 10.14 -2.58 19.44
N GLU A 42 9.19 -1.66 19.44
CA GLU A 42 9.16 -0.51 18.52
C GLU A 42 10.42 0.37 18.62
N ALA A 43 10.92 0.56 19.84
CA ALA A 43 12.12 1.37 20.07
C ALA A 43 13.41 0.66 19.64
N VAL A 44 13.51 -0.67 19.77
CA VAL A 44 14.77 -1.43 19.59
C VAL A 44 14.87 -2.07 18.23
N ASN A 45 13.78 -2.54 17.65
CA ASN A 45 13.80 -3.28 16.38
C ASN A 45 14.42 -2.47 15.23
N PRO A 46 14.12 -1.18 15.02
CA PRO A 46 14.75 -0.40 13.97
C PRO A 46 16.28 -0.31 14.12
N GLN A 47 16.77 -0.26 15.35
CA GLN A 47 18.21 -0.17 15.65
C GLN A 47 18.92 -1.51 15.36
N LEU A 48 18.30 -2.62 15.70
CA LEU A 48 18.82 -3.95 15.40
C LEU A 48 18.87 -4.20 13.88
N GLU A 49 17.86 -3.78 13.17
CA GLU A 49 17.83 -3.86 11.71
C GLU A 49 18.88 -2.95 11.05
N ALA A 50 19.11 -1.75 11.59
CA ALA A 50 20.16 -0.86 11.11
C ALA A 50 21.55 -1.47 11.34
N LEU A 51 21.76 -2.11 12.50
CA LEU A 51 23.00 -2.83 12.80
C LEU A 51 23.19 -4.02 11.86
N ALA A 52 22.17 -4.82 11.62
CA ALA A 52 22.23 -5.94 10.68
C ALA A 52 22.62 -5.47 9.28
N ARG A 53 22.02 -4.37 8.78
CA ARG A 53 22.39 -3.74 7.51
C ARG A 53 23.87 -3.31 7.47
N ALA A 54 24.34 -2.66 8.53
CA ALA A 54 25.73 -2.21 8.60
C ALA A 54 26.72 -3.40 8.55
N VAL A 55 26.38 -4.52 9.19
CA VAL A 55 27.15 -5.75 9.13
C VAL A 55 27.12 -6.39 7.75
N GLU A 56 25.95 -6.48 7.13
CA GLU A 56 25.76 -7.01 5.77
C GLU A 56 26.51 -6.20 4.72
N SER A 57 26.55 -4.87 4.85
CA SER A 57 27.27 -3.98 3.93
C SER A 57 28.79 -4.17 3.96
N GLN A 58 29.33 -4.71 5.05
CA GLN A 58 30.79 -4.99 5.24
C GLN A 58 31.18 -6.39 4.78
N SER A 59 30.20 -7.26 4.49
CA SER A 59 30.52 -8.61 3.99
C SER A 59 30.84 -8.57 2.50
N GLU A 60 32.08 -8.70 2.10
CA GLU A 60 32.57 -8.70 0.72
C GLU A 60 32.11 -9.89 -0.14
N ASN A 61 31.35 -10.81 0.40
CA ASN A 61 30.81 -11.94 -0.35
C ASN A 61 29.45 -11.54 -1.00
N LEU A 62 29.39 -11.58 -2.34
CA LEU A 62 28.16 -11.63 -3.20
C LEU A 62 26.87 -11.28 -2.42
N SER A 63 26.90 -10.16 -1.69
CA SER A 63 25.83 -9.82 -0.77
C SER A 63 24.59 -9.51 -1.57
N LEU A 64 23.54 -10.28 -1.33
CA LEU A 64 22.22 -10.02 -1.82
C LEU A 64 21.86 -8.57 -1.49
N LEU A 65 21.61 -7.77 -2.52
CA LEU A 65 21.13 -6.41 -2.33
C LEU A 65 19.67 -6.50 -1.92
N ARG A 66 19.33 -6.04 -0.73
CA ARG A 66 17.94 -6.04 -0.23
C ARG A 66 17.35 -4.66 -0.28
N LEU A 67 16.11 -4.58 -0.77
CA LEU A 67 15.28 -3.38 -0.77
C LEU A 67 13.98 -3.70 -0.02
N ARG A 68 13.68 -2.98 1.04
CA ARG A 68 12.39 -3.04 1.73
C ARG A 68 11.47 -1.98 1.16
N LEU A 69 10.54 -2.44 0.33
CA LEU A 69 9.63 -1.58 -0.43
C LEU A 69 8.22 -1.66 0.14
N GLY A 70 7.70 -0.52 0.61
CA GLY A 70 6.28 -0.35 0.84
C GLY A 70 5.54 -0.18 -0.48
N VAL A 71 4.46 -0.94 -0.71
CA VAL A 71 3.66 -0.78 -1.92
C VAL A 71 2.19 -1.10 -1.67
N LEU A 72 1.29 -0.25 -2.16
CA LEU A 72 -0.14 -0.54 -2.10
C LEU A 72 -0.48 -1.79 -2.92
N PRO A 73 -1.31 -2.72 -2.39
CA PRO A 73 -1.57 -4.02 -3.00
C PRO A 73 -1.99 -3.93 -4.47
N LEU A 74 -2.87 -2.99 -4.79
CA LEU A 74 -3.39 -2.84 -6.15
C LEU A 74 -2.32 -2.37 -7.13
N PHE A 75 -1.45 -1.42 -6.74
CA PHE A 75 -0.30 -1.02 -7.56
C PHE A 75 0.69 -2.18 -7.72
N GLY A 76 0.97 -2.89 -6.64
CA GLY A 76 1.87 -4.05 -6.64
C GLY A 76 1.43 -5.10 -7.67
N THR A 77 0.20 -5.54 -7.58
CA THR A 77 -0.34 -6.62 -8.42
C THR A 77 -0.53 -6.20 -9.87
N GLN A 78 -0.97 -4.99 -10.13
CA GLN A 78 -1.35 -4.55 -11.47
C GLN A 78 -0.24 -3.87 -12.25
N ARG A 79 0.72 -3.22 -11.58
CA ARG A 79 1.76 -2.44 -12.25
C ARG A 79 3.17 -2.98 -12.00
N LEU A 80 3.52 -3.21 -10.73
CA LEU A 80 4.88 -3.56 -10.35
C LEU A 80 5.25 -4.99 -10.75
N PHE A 81 4.47 -5.98 -10.29
CA PHE A 81 4.81 -7.40 -10.48
C PHE A 81 4.87 -7.83 -11.94
N PRO A 82 3.99 -7.37 -12.86
CA PRO A 82 4.11 -7.72 -14.27
C PRO A 82 5.43 -7.31 -14.91
N LYS A 83 6.09 -6.28 -14.39
CA LYS A 83 7.38 -5.75 -14.90
C LYS A 83 8.59 -6.13 -14.05
N LEU A 84 8.38 -6.71 -12.88
CA LEU A 84 9.46 -7.04 -11.94
C LEU A 84 10.45 -8.08 -12.49
N GLY A 85 10.01 -8.91 -13.45
CA GLY A 85 10.87 -9.84 -14.16
C GLY A 85 12.05 -9.13 -14.85
N GLU A 86 11.79 -8.02 -15.53
CA GLU A 86 12.84 -7.23 -16.20
C GLU A 86 13.90 -6.69 -15.22
N LEU A 87 13.47 -6.26 -14.03
CA LEU A 87 14.38 -5.80 -12.99
C LEU A 87 15.27 -6.93 -12.50
N ARG A 88 14.70 -8.13 -12.27
CA ARG A 88 15.44 -9.31 -11.81
C ARG A 88 16.45 -9.80 -12.84
N GLU A 89 16.11 -9.76 -14.12
CA GLU A 89 17.06 -10.11 -15.19
C GLU A 89 18.25 -9.16 -15.24
N ARG A 90 18.02 -7.84 -15.05
CA ARG A 90 19.07 -6.83 -15.06
C ARG A 90 19.91 -6.82 -13.76
N HIS A 91 19.29 -7.15 -12.65
CA HIS A 91 19.89 -7.09 -11.30
C HIS A 91 19.56 -8.34 -10.50
N PRO A 92 20.14 -9.51 -10.86
CA PRO A 92 19.79 -10.80 -10.26
C PRO A 92 20.11 -10.90 -8.75
N LEU A 93 20.98 -10.02 -8.24
CA LEU A 93 21.30 -9.94 -6.81
C LEU A 93 20.38 -9.01 -6.04
N LEU A 94 19.48 -8.26 -6.71
CA LEU A 94 18.53 -7.37 -6.04
C LEU A 94 17.28 -8.15 -5.61
N HIS A 95 17.10 -8.28 -4.33
CA HIS A 95 15.92 -8.85 -3.69
C HIS A 95 15.06 -7.74 -3.11
N ILE A 96 13.74 -7.87 -3.27
CA ILE A 96 12.77 -6.90 -2.78
C ILE A 96 11.87 -7.58 -1.77
N ASP A 97 11.89 -7.08 -0.55
CA ASP A 97 10.97 -7.44 0.52
C ASP A 97 9.77 -6.47 0.42
N ILE A 98 8.59 -7.00 0.16
CA ILE A 98 7.36 -6.20 -0.04
C ILE A 98 6.58 -6.09 1.25
N ASP A 99 6.25 -4.86 1.62
CA ASP A 99 5.36 -4.53 2.73
C ASP A 99 4.12 -3.81 2.20
N THR A 100 2.93 -4.26 2.59
CA THR A 100 1.66 -3.70 2.15
C THR A 100 0.85 -3.09 3.30
N GLY A 101 1.49 -2.85 4.43
CA GLY A 101 0.85 -2.27 5.62
C GLY A 101 0.32 -0.85 5.40
N ALA A 102 -0.39 -0.33 6.40
CA ALA A 102 -0.87 1.04 6.40
C ALA A 102 0.26 2.06 6.62
N HIS A 103 -0.02 3.34 6.31
CA HIS A 103 0.87 4.47 6.59
C HIS A 103 2.30 4.27 6.07
N LEU A 104 2.41 3.82 4.82
CA LEU A 104 3.70 3.49 4.20
C LEU A 104 4.66 4.68 4.20
N GLU A 105 4.16 5.90 3.98
CA GLU A 105 4.99 7.11 3.91
C GLU A 105 5.70 7.39 5.23
N ASP A 106 5.00 7.24 6.36
CA ASP A 106 5.53 7.52 7.72
C ASP A 106 6.64 6.52 8.10
N ARG A 107 6.66 5.36 7.46
CA ARG A 107 7.61 4.27 7.73
C ARG A 107 8.88 4.35 6.89
N VAL A 108 8.94 5.30 5.94
CA VAL A 108 10.10 5.50 5.06
C VAL A 108 11.29 6.07 5.83
N GLY A 109 12.41 5.39 5.75
CA GLY A 109 13.66 5.74 6.43
C GLY A 109 13.85 5.08 7.79
N ASP A 110 12.81 4.45 8.34
CA ASP A 110 12.89 3.65 9.56
C ASP A 110 12.79 2.15 9.24
N VAL A 111 11.61 1.70 8.81
CA VAL A 111 11.34 0.30 8.49
C VAL A 111 11.46 0.03 6.99
N LEU A 112 11.08 0.99 6.16
CA LEU A 112 11.10 0.90 4.71
C LEU A 112 12.23 1.74 4.12
N ASP A 113 12.90 1.22 3.11
CA ASP A 113 13.92 1.95 2.36
C ASP A 113 13.28 2.92 1.36
N ALA A 114 12.15 2.50 0.77
CA ALA A 114 11.33 3.30 -0.13
C ALA A 114 9.86 2.85 -0.07
N ALA A 115 8.96 3.66 -0.60
CA ALA A 115 7.55 3.28 -0.75
C ALA A 115 6.95 3.80 -2.06
N ILE A 116 5.90 3.12 -2.53
CA ILE A 116 4.99 3.61 -3.55
C ILE A 116 3.65 3.89 -2.87
N ILE A 117 3.32 5.16 -2.79
CA ILE A 117 2.14 5.67 -2.09
C ILE A 117 1.16 6.30 -3.08
N LEU A 118 -0.10 6.42 -2.68
CA LEU A 118 -1.12 7.17 -3.40
C LEU A 118 -1.49 8.39 -2.56
N SER A 119 -1.16 9.59 -3.04
CA SER A 119 -1.39 10.82 -2.30
C SER A 119 -1.56 12.03 -3.23
N ARG A 120 -1.97 13.17 -2.66
CA ARG A 120 -2.03 14.47 -3.37
C ARG A 120 -0.64 15.08 -3.59
N GLY A 121 0.31 14.62 -2.82
CA GLY A 121 1.72 14.98 -2.86
C GLY A 121 2.42 14.45 -1.61
N PRO A 122 3.69 14.05 -1.74
CA PRO A 122 4.45 13.48 -0.63
C PRO A 122 4.81 14.52 0.43
N SER A 123 5.12 14.05 1.63
CA SER A 123 5.57 14.87 2.75
C SER A 123 6.90 15.57 2.45
N ARG A 124 7.07 16.74 3.06
CA ARG A 124 8.32 17.51 2.91
C ARG A 124 9.52 16.72 3.46
N GLY A 125 10.63 16.80 2.75
CA GLY A 125 11.89 16.14 3.15
C GLY A 125 12.09 14.75 2.57
N LEU A 126 11.12 14.21 1.83
CA LEU A 126 11.32 13.02 1.02
C LEU A 126 11.75 13.38 -0.41
N HIS A 127 12.60 12.53 -1.00
CA HIS A 127 12.72 12.47 -2.45
C HIS A 127 11.47 11.80 -3.01
N ALA A 128 10.90 12.40 -4.05
CA ALA A 128 9.66 11.90 -4.62
C ALA A 128 9.64 11.97 -6.14
N VAL A 129 9.13 10.92 -6.76
CA VAL A 129 8.88 10.87 -8.20
C VAL A 129 7.41 10.55 -8.43
N ARG A 130 6.72 11.41 -9.15
CA ARG A 130 5.35 11.15 -9.58
C ARG A 130 5.33 10.10 -10.67
N LEU A 131 4.55 9.05 -10.50
CA LEU A 131 4.51 7.92 -11.41
C LEU A 131 3.39 8.04 -12.45
N ASP A 132 2.30 8.75 -12.13
CA ASP A 132 1.15 8.84 -13.01
C ASP A 132 0.30 10.11 -12.84
N TYR A 133 -0.68 10.22 -13.74
CA TYR A 133 -1.81 11.13 -13.69
C TYR A 133 -3.06 10.30 -13.92
N ASN A 134 -3.98 10.29 -12.97
CA ASN A 134 -5.13 9.42 -12.99
C ASN A 134 -6.44 10.18 -13.17
N LYS A 135 -7.43 9.48 -13.70
CA LYS A 135 -8.83 9.90 -13.70
C LYS A 135 -9.64 8.97 -12.84
N VAL A 136 -10.66 9.51 -12.22
CA VAL A 136 -11.61 8.79 -11.38
C VAL A 136 -12.84 8.42 -12.20
N HIS A 137 -13.27 7.20 -12.06
CA HIS A 137 -14.51 6.67 -12.63
C HIS A 137 -15.35 5.99 -11.55
N ALA A 138 -16.65 5.88 -11.81
CA ALA A 138 -17.52 4.96 -11.10
C ALA A 138 -17.43 3.58 -11.78
N ILE A 139 -17.15 2.55 -11.00
CA ILE A 139 -16.95 1.17 -11.44
C ILE A 139 -17.90 0.27 -10.65
N CYS A 140 -18.65 -0.58 -11.32
CA CYS A 140 -19.53 -1.55 -10.69
C CYS A 140 -19.54 -2.87 -11.46
N ASN A 141 -20.28 -3.86 -11.00
CA ASN A 141 -20.49 -5.04 -11.80
C ASN A 141 -21.34 -4.73 -13.04
N ARG A 142 -21.20 -5.57 -14.06
CA ARG A 142 -21.86 -5.37 -15.35
C ARG A 142 -23.38 -5.37 -15.25
N ASP A 143 -23.96 -6.25 -14.43
CA ASP A 143 -25.42 -6.35 -14.27
C ASP A 143 -26.01 -5.05 -13.67
N LEU A 144 -25.31 -4.45 -12.71
CA LEU A 144 -25.71 -3.16 -12.14
C LEU A 144 -25.52 -2.02 -13.15
N ALA A 145 -24.44 -2.02 -13.92
CA ALA A 145 -24.21 -1.04 -14.97
C ALA A 145 -25.31 -1.10 -16.04
N ASP A 146 -25.69 -2.31 -16.47
CA ASP A 146 -26.80 -2.51 -17.43
C ASP A 146 -28.13 -2.03 -16.87
N THR A 147 -28.39 -2.22 -15.58
CA THR A 147 -29.60 -1.75 -14.88
C THR A 147 -29.66 -0.23 -14.77
N LEU A 148 -28.51 0.42 -14.50
CA LEU A 148 -28.44 1.89 -14.35
C LEU A 148 -28.38 2.61 -15.69
N GLY A 149 -28.03 1.91 -16.77
CA GLY A 149 -27.97 2.46 -18.12
C GLY A 149 -26.80 3.41 -18.37
N SER A 150 -26.83 4.09 -19.51
CA SER A 150 -25.71 4.94 -19.97
C SER A 150 -25.83 6.41 -19.55
N THR A 151 -26.98 6.82 -19.04
CA THR A 151 -27.23 8.22 -18.63
C THR A 151 -27.44 8.29 -17.12
N PRO A 152 -26.73 9.19 -16.42
CA PRO A 152 -26.92 9.35 -14.98
C PRO A 152 -28.36 9.69 -14.62
N ASP A 153 -28.95 8.91 -13.72
CA ASP A 153 -30.25 9.15 -13.10
C ASP A 153 -30.08 9.28 -11.59
N ARG A 154 -30.46 10.45 -11.06
CA ARG A 154 -30.26 10.79 -9.65
C ARG A 154 -31.01 9.85 -8.70
N ASP A 155 -32.26 9.51 -9.03
CA ASP A 155 -33.09 8.68 -8.14
C ASP A 155 -32.64 7.23 -8.15
N LEU A 156 -32.14 6.73 -9.26
CA LEU A 156 -31.53 5.40 -9.34
C LEU A 156 -30.22 5.34 -8.57
N LEU A 157 -29.36 6.35 -8.70
CA LEU A 157 -28.09 6.43 -7.98
C LEU A 157 -28.28 6.61 -6.46
N ALA A 158 -29.28 7.39 -6.04
CA ALA A 158 -29.60 7.58 -4.63
C ALA A 158 -30.03 6.29 -3.91
N ARG A 159 -30.44 5.26 -4.65
CA ARG A 159 -30.80 3.94 -4.10
C ARG A 159 -29.62 2.97 -4.01
N GLN A 160 -28.44 3.35 -4.52
CA GLN A 160 -27.27 2.48 -4.55
C GLN A 160 -26.41 2.66 -3.30
N THR A 161 -25.59 1.64 -3.03
CA THR A 161 -24.46 1.73 -2.11
C THR A 161 -23.22 2.19 -2.88
N PHE A 162 -22.49 3.16 -2.34
CA PHE A 162 -21.21 3.58 -2.88
C PHE A 162 -20.08 3.03 -2.02
N LEU A 163 -19.02 2.54 -2.69
CA LEU A 163 -17.83 2.00 -2.06
C LEU A 163 -16.72 3.05 -2.19
N ILE A 164 -16.20 3.53 -1.06
CA ILE A 164 -15.29 4.68 -1.02
C ILE A 164 -14.05 4.32 -0.20
N HIS A 165 -12.89 4.67 -0.73
CA HIS A 165 -11.64 4.50 0.00
C HIS A 165 -11.51 5.55 1.10
N ASN A 166 -11.19 5.14 2.33
CA ASN A 166 -11.11 6.03 3.51
C ASN A 166 -10.20 7.24 3.29
N GLU A 167 -9.08 7.05 2.59
CA GLU A 167 -8.08 8.09 2.36
C GLU A 167 -8.36 8.94 1.10
N LEU A 168 -9.40 8.62 0.32
CA LEU A 168 -9.70 9.26 -0.97
C LEU A 168 -11.14 9.79 -1.07
N PRO A 169 -11.70 10.41 -0.03
CA PRO A 169 -13.12 10.80 -0.02
C PRO A 169 -13.46 11.87 -1.06
N GLU A 170 -12.51 12.72 -1.44
CA GLU A 170 -12.72 13.76 -2.46
C GLU A 170 -12.99 13.19 -3.85
N SER A 171 -12.55 11.96 -4.13
CA SER A 171 -12.82 11.29 -5.40
C SER A 171 -14.32 11.15 -5.67
N PHE A 172 -15.10 10.77 -4.65
CA PHE A 172 -16.56 10.69 -4.76
C PHE A 172 -17.17 12.08 -4.93
N THR A 173 -16.71 13.05 -4.15
CA THR A 173 -17.21 14.43 -4.23
C THR A 173 -16.97 15.04 -5.61
N ALA A 174 -15.79 14.83 -6.18
CA ALA A 174 -15.46 15.29 -7.52
C ALA A 174 -16.33 14.61 -8.59
N TRP A 175 -16.46 13.28 -8.50
CA TRP A 175 -17.25 12.52 -9.47
C TRP A 175 -18.73 12.89 -9.47
N ARG A 176 -19.39 12.96 -8.30
CA ARG A 176 -20.81 13.33 -8.23
C ARG A 176 -21.08 14.76 -8.70
N ALA A 177 -20.12 15.68 -8.53
CA ALA A 177 -20.22 17.04 -9.04
C ALA A 177 -20.15 17.06 -10.58
N GLU A 178 -19.26 16.26 -11.19
CA GLU A 178 -19.10 16.20 -12.64
C GLU A 178 -20.33 15.62 -13.36
N ILE A 179 -21.03 14.66 -12.75
CA ILE A 179 -22.29 14.15 -13.29
C ILE A 179 -23.48 15.08 -13.05
N GLY A 180 -23.27 16.27 -12.45
CA GLY A 180 -24.30 17.27 -12.18
C GLY A 180 -25.09 17.04 -10.90
N PHE A 181 -24.70 16.10 -10.04
CA PHE A 181 -25.42 15.73 -8.81
C PHE A 181 -24.56 15.97 -7.57
N ALA A 182 -24.02 17.19 -7.41
CA ALA A 182 -23.13 17.52 -6.30
C ALA A 182 -23.73 17.25 -4.90
N ASP A 183 -25.05 17.28 -4.79
CA ASP A 183 -25.85 17.00 -3.59
C ASP A 183 -26.37 15.55 -3.52
N LEU A 184 -25.87 14.64 -4.35
CA LEU A 184 -26.26 13.23 -4.31
C LEU A 184 -25.96 12.61 -2.94
N GLU A 185 -27.00 12.13 -2.29
CA GLU A 185 -26.94 11.34 -1.06
C GLU A 185 -27.35 9.89 -1.40
N PRO A 186 -26.41 8.94 -1.40
CA PRO A 186 -26.72 7.54 -1.69
C PRO A 186 -27.42 6.86 -0.50
N ALA A 187 -28.05 5.71 -0.75
CA ALA A 187 -28.70 4.91 0.29
C ALA A 187 -27.72 4.48 1.38
N ALA A 188 -26.47 4.17 1.00
CA ALA A 188 -25.39 3.83 1.91
C ALA A 188 -24.04 4.18 1.30
N ILE A 189 -23.04 4.36 2.17
CA ILE A 189 -21.63 4.44 1.82
C ILE A 189 -20.88 3.42 2.66
N ASP A 190 -20.22 2.48 1.99
CA ASP A 190 -19.32 1.52 2.63
C ASP A 190 -17.88 1.98 2.45
N HIS A 191 -17.13 1.96 3.54
CA HIS A 191 -15.78 2.47 3.59
C HIS A 191 -14.74 1.34 3.55
N PHE A 192 -13.70 1.52 2.72
CA PHE A 192 -12.61 0.58 2.51
C PHE A 192 -11.26 1.24 2.76
N ASP A 193 -10.32 0.49 3.31
CA ASP A 193 -8.91 0.87 3.45
C ASP A 193 -8.01 0.22 2.37
N SER A 194 -8.59 -0.66 1.55
CA SER A 194 -7.91 -1.37 0.48
C SER A 194 -8.65 -1.23 -0.85
N GLY A 195 -8.02 -0.57 -1.83
CA GLY A 195 -8.56 -0.45 -3.18
C GLY A 195 -8.73 -1.82 -3.87
N GLN A 196 -7.91 -2.81 -3.54
CA GLN A 196 -8.04 -4.16 -4.09
C GLN A 196 -9.31 -4.86 -3.61
N ILE A 197 -9.61 -4.77 -2.31
CA ILE A 197 -10.83 -5.34 -1.73
C ILE A 197 -12.05 -4.58 -2.24
N MET A 198 -11.96 -3.26 -2.36
CA MET A 198 -13.04 -2.44 -2.90
C MET A 198 -13.38 -2.78 -4.36
N LEU A 199 -12.36 -3.06 -5.20
CA LEU A 199 -12.56 -3.48 -6.58
C LEU A 199 -13.26 -4.84 -6.66
N GLU A 200 -12.85 -5.80 -5.81
CA GLU A 200 -13.53 -7.11 -5.74
C GLU A 200 -14.97 -6.98 -5.22
N ALA A 201 -15.22 -6.13 -4.21
CA ALA A 201 -16.57 -5.85 -3.72
C ALA A 201 -17.48 -5.31 -4.85
N ALA A 202 -16.96 -4.39 -5.68
CA ALA A 202 -17.68 -3.90 -6.86
C ALA A 202 -17.96 -5.03 -7.88
N ALA A 203 -17.00 -5.92 -8.13
CA ALA A 203 -17.16 -7.05 -9.03
C ALA A 203 -18.22 -8.06 -8.53
N GLN A 204 -18.37 -8.21 -7.21
CA GLN A 204 -19.40 -9.03 -6.58
C GLN A 204 -20.79 -8.35 -6.52
N GLY A 205 -20.91 -7.10 -7.00
CA GLY A 205 -22.18 -6.37 -7.04
C GLY A 205 -22.58 -5.73 -5.70
N LEU A 206 -21.65 -5.52 -4.78
CA LEU A 206 -21.95 -4.90 -3.48
C LEU A 206 -22.19 -3.39 -3.58
N GLY A 207 -21.85 -2.75 -4.70
CA GLY A 207 -22.08 -1.33 -4.92
C GLY A 207 -21.26 -0.74 -6.05
N ILE A 208 -21.23 0.60 -6.07
CA ILE A 208 -20.50 1.41 -7.06
C ILE A 208 -19.20 1.91 -6.42
N ALA A 209 -18.06 1.46 -6.89
CA ALA A 209 -16.74 1.89 -6.43
C ALA A 209 -16.26 3.14 -7.18
N ILE A 210 -15.80 4.14 -6.45
CA ILE A 210 -15.17 5.32 -7.04
C ILE A 210 -13.66 5.12 -7.02
N MET A 211 -13.09 4.85 -8.20
CA MET A 211 -11.69 4.41 -8.35
C MET A 211 -11.03 5.03 -9.58
N HIS A 212 -9.72 4.91 -9.67
CA HIS A 212 -8.98 5.25 -10.87
C HIS A 212 -9.33 4.26 -12.02
N ASP A 213 -9.52 4.77 -13.22
CA ASP A 213 -9.90 3.98 -14.40
C ASP A 213 -8.88 2.90 -14.76
N ASP A 214 -7.61 3.20 -14.52
CA ASP A 214 -6.50 2.29 -14.75
C ASP A 214 -6.65 0.96 -13.97
N HIS A 215 -7.26 0.99 -12.80
CA HIS A 215 -7.47 -0.21 -12.00
C HIS A 215 -8.45 -1.19 -12.66
N MET A 216 -9.53 -0.68 -13.26
CA MET A 216 -10.47 -1.53 -13.99
C MET A 216 -9.84 -2.10 -15.26
N ARG A 217 -9.16 -1.26 -16.05
CA ARG A 217 -8.52 -1.69 -17.31
C ARG A 217 -7.45 -2.75 -17.07
N ARG A 218 -6.64 -2.61 -16.01
CA ARG A 218 -5.57 -3.55 -15.68
C ARG A 218 -6.06 -4.81 -14.98
N ALA A 219 -7.19 -4.74 -14.26
CA ALA A 219 -7.81 -5.94 -13.70
C ALA A 219 -8.23 -6.94 -14.79
N ALA A 220 -8.59 -6.44 -15.97
CA ALA A 220 -9.12 -7.25 -17.08
C ALA A 220 -10.26 -8.19 -16.63
N ASP A 221 -11.04 -7.75 -15.63
CA ASP A 221 -12.13 -8.54 -15.06
C ASP A 221 -13.41 -8.29 -15.83
N SER A 222 -13.90 -9.32 -16.52
CA SER A 222 -15.10 -9.23 -17.34
C SER A 222 -16.40 -8.98 -16.54
N ARG A 223 -16.36 -9.16 -15.23
CA ARG A 223 -17.49 -8.86 -14.33
C ARG A 223 -17.70 -7.37 -14.15
N LEU A 224 -16.65 -6.56 -14.35
CA LEU A 224 -16.67 -5.12 -14.11
C LEU A 224 -17.07 -4.31 -15.34
N ALA A 225 -17.66 -3.17 -15.09
CA ALA A 225 -17.95 -2.14 -16.07
C ALA A 225 -17.74 -0.74 -15.47
N THR A 226 -17.35 0.22 -16.31
CA THR A 226 -17.39 1.64 -15.96
C THR A 226 -18.80 2.13 -16.09
N LEU A 227 -19.30 2.80 -15.07
CA LEU A 227 -20.63 3.40 -15.07
C LEU A 227 -20.54 4.81 -15.68
N PHE A 228 -21.26 5.04 -16.76
CA PHE A 228 -21.23 6.25 -17.58
C PHE A 228 -19.85 6.52 -18.22
N GLU A 229 -19.79 7.38 -19.21
CA GLU A 229 -18.54 7.82 -19.84
C GLU A 229 -18.02 9.11 -19.19
N VAL A 230 -18.00 9.16 -17.85
CA VAL A 230 -17.58 10.32 -17.08
C VAL A 230 -16.26 10.02 -16.38
N ALA A 231 -15.26 10.85 -16.68
CA ALA A 231 -13.93 10.76 -16.12
C ALA A 231 -13.54 12.10 -15.49
N VAL A 232 -13.16 12.08 -14.23
CA VAL A 232 -12.76 13.26 -13.47
C VAL A 232 -11.28 13.20 -13.14
N GLU A 233 -10.55 14.29 -13.32
CA GLU A 233 -9.15 14.38 -12.91
C GLU A 233 -9.02 14.07 -11.42
N SER A 234 -8.19 13.09 -11.10
CA SER A 234 -7.91 12.72 -9.70
C SER A 234 -6.95 13.73 -9.06
N PRO A 235 -7.24 14.21 -7.85
CA PRO A 235 -6.28 14.97 -7.08
C PRO A 235 -5.12 14.11 -6.55
N TYR A 236 -5.24 12.78 -6.67
CA TYR A 236 -4.27 11.80 -6.16
C TYR A 236 -3.46 11.18 -7.30
N SER A 237 -2.19 10.91 -7.04
CA SER A 237 -1.29 10.20 -7.94
C SER A 237 -0.47 9.20 -7.16
N TYR A 238 0.03 8.19 -7.86
CA TYR A 238 1.06 7.34 -7.31
C TYR A 238 2.40 8.06 -7.30
N TRP A 239 3.11 7.91 -6.19
CA TRP A 239 4.42 8.50 -5.98
C TRP A 239 5.38 7.43 -5.46
N PHE A 240 6.56 7.37 -6.05
CA PHE A 240 7.71 6.74 -5.41
C PHE A 240 8.29 7.73 -4.41
N VAL A 241 8.54 7.30 -3.18
CA VAL A 241 9.14 8.13 -2.14
C VAL A 241 10.23 7.38 -1.40
N CYS A 242 11.31 8.09 -1.04
CA CYS A 242 12.37 7.61 -0.16
C CYS A 242 13.05 8.78 0.56
N LYS A 243 13.90 8.49 1.57
CA LYS A 243 14.79 9.53 2.10
C LYS A 243 15.80 9.93 1.02
N PRO A 244 16.20 11.22 0.89
CA PRO A 244 17.20 11.64 -0.09
C PRO A 244 18.52 10.86 0.01
N THR A 245 18.95 10.55 1.24
CA THR A 245 20.15 9.74 1.50
C THR A 245 20.03 8.28 1.06
N ALA A 246 18.83 7.73 1.01
CA ALA A 246 18.61 6.35 0.57
C ALA A 246 18.95 6.15 -0.92
N LEU A 247 18.93 7.21 -1.74
CA LEU A 247 19.38 7.14 -3.14
C LEU A 247 20.90 6.90 -3.28
N GLU A 248 21.68 7.11 -2.23
CA GLU A 248 23.09 6.73 -2.19
C GLU A 248 23.25 5.22 -2.03
N GLU A 249 22.25 4.55 -1.45
CA GLU A 249 22.22 3.11 -1.26
C GLU A 249 21.96 2.41 -2.61
N ARG A 250 22.78 1.44 -2.94
CA ARG A 250 22.73 0.74 -4.21
C ARG A 250 21.38 0.08 -4.51
N PRO A 251 20.69 -0.62 -3.56
CA PRO A 251 19.40 -1.26 -3.81
C PRO A 251 18.33 -0.25 -4.19
N VAL A 252 18.22 0.86 -3.45
CA VAL A 252 17.23 1.93 -3.70
C VAL A 252 17.48 2.58 -5.04
N ARG A 253 18.73 2.94 -5.34
CA ARG A 253 19.09 3.58 -6.61
C ARG A 253 18.78 2.69 -7.82
N LEU A 254 19.12 1.39 -7.78
CA LEU A 254 18.84 0.46 -8.86
C LEU A 254 17.33 0.34 -9.12
N PHE A 255 16.55 0.23 -8.07
CA PHE A 255 15.10 0.17 -8.17
C PHE A 255 14.51 1.48 -8.70
N HIS A 256 14.92 2.62 -8.13
CA HIS A 256 14.50 3.95 -8.57
C HIS A 256 14.77 4.17 -10.06
N ASP A 257 16.00 3.94 -10.53
CA ASP A 257 16.40 4.17 -11.92
C ASP A 257 15.65 3.26 -12.89
N TRP A 258 15.35 2.05 -12.46
CA TRP A 258 14.51 1.14 -13.24
C TRP A 258 13.05 1.60 -13.26
N LEU A 259 12.48 1.97 -12.12
CA LEU A 259 11.09 2.39 -11.97
C LEU A 259 10.76 3.60 -12.88
N VAL A 260 11.63 4.60 -12.86
CA VAL A 260 11.49 5.82 -13.70
C VAL A 260 11.52 5.47 -15.19
N LYS A 261 12.35 4.51 -15.60
CA LYS A 261 12.45 4.07 -16.99
C LYS A 261 11.34 3.14 -17.43
N ALA A 262 10.80 2.36 -16.51
CA ALA A 262 9.77 1.36 -16.81
C ALA A 262 8.40 1.98 -17.13
N GLY A 263 8.16 3.24 -16.79
CA GLY A 263 6.90 3.95 -17.05
C GLY A 263 5.71 3.23 -16.37
N LEU A 264 5.85 2.94 -15.11
CA LEU A 264 4.87 2.20 -14.29
C LEU A 264 3.69 3.06 -13.89
#